data_8abf881e47100499122d16a2c642ab20
#
_entry.id   8abf881e47100499122d16a2c642ab20
#
_cell.length_a   1.000
_cell.length_b   1.000
_cell.length_c   1.000
_cell.angle_alpha   90.00
_cell.angle_beta   90.00
_cell.angle_gamma   90.00
#
_symmetry.space_group_name_H-M   'P 1'
#
loop_
_entity.id
_entity.type
_entity.pdbx_description
1 polymer ?
#
loop_
_entity_poly.entity_id
_entity_poly.type
_entity_poly.pdbx_seq_one_letter_code
_entity_poly.pdbx_strand_id
1 'polypeptide(L)'
;LWLSGIKPVFVDIDPVTCNLDPGKIEAAITPYTTAIMPVHVYGHPCDIKSIQEIADKYGLKVIYDAAHAFGVEINGRSVLNAGDMSALSFHATKVFNTIEGGALVVHDAHTKKRIDYLKNFGFASETEVVVPGTNAKMDEIRAAYGLLNLKSVDMAIEARRQATLKYREALRNVSGI
;
A
#
# COMPACT_ATOMS: atom_id res chain seq x y z
N LEU A 1 -4.76 10.46 8.04
CA LEU A 1 -6.14 10.86 7.69
C LEU A 1 -6.70 11.84 8.74
N TRP A 2 -6.83 11.45 9.99
CA TRP A 2 -7.40 12.28 11.05
C TRP A 2 -6.71 13.65 11.20
N LEU A 3 -5.39 13.68 11.24
CA LEU A 3 -4.60 14.91 11.33
C LEU A 3 -4.79 15.86 10.13
N SER A 4 -5.22 15.32 8.99
CA SER A 4 -5.52 16.09 7.77
C SER A 4 -7.01 16.48 7.69
N GLY A 5 -7.80 16.31 8.75
CA GLY A 5 -9.23 16.63 8.78
C GLY A 5 -10.11 15.63 8.01
N ILE A 6 -9.56 14.51 7.58
CA ILE A 6 -10.32 13.45 6.89
C ILE A 6 -10.93 12.52 7.93
N LYS A 7 -12.26 12.36 7.91
CA LYS A 7 -12.97 11.45 8.80
C LYS A 7 -12.91 10.02 8.25
N PRO A 8 -12.18 9.09 8.89
CA PRO A 8 -12.22 7.69 8.49
C PRO A 8 -13.55 7.05 8.93
N VAL A 9 -14.12 6.22 8.06
CA VAL A 9 -15.23 5.33 8.37
C VAL A 9 -14.71 3.92 8.22
N PHE A 10 -14.75 3.15 9.31
CA PHE A 10 -14.27 1.77 9.30
C PHE A 10 -15.33 0.85 8.73
N VAL A 11 -14.90 -0.06 7.87
CA VAL A 11 -15.69 -1.15 7.31
C VAL A 11 -15.07 -2.45 7.80
N ASP A 12 -15.90 -3.39 8.19
CA ASP A 12 -15.45 -4.66 8.74
C ASP A 12 -14.76 -5.54 7.70
N ILE A 13 -14.00 -6.48 8.16
CA ILE A 13 -13.16 -7.36 7.35
C ILE A 13 -13.87 -8.67 6.99
N ASP A 14 -13.37 -9.33 5.96
CA ASP A 14 -13.60 -10.74 5.72
C ASP A 14 -12.80 -11.56 6.76
N PRO A 15 -13.45 -12.47 7.51
CA PRO A 15 -12.80 -13.18 8.62
C PRO A 15 -11.73 -14.19 8.19
N VAL A 16 -11.70 -14.58 6.91
CA VAL A 16 -10.74 -15.55 6.38
C VAL A 16 -9.47 -14.85 5.90
N THR A 17 -9.64 -13.74 5.17
CA THR A 17 -8.52 -13.00 4.57
C THR A 17 -8.01 -11.88 5.44
N CYS A 18 -8.80 -11.42 6.41
CA CYS A 18 -8.58 -10.21 7.21
C CYS A 18 -8.52 -8.91 6.36
N ASN A 19 -8.82 -8.98 5.08
CA ASN A 19 -8.92 -7.82 4.21
C ASN A 19 -10.31 -7.19 4.31
N LEU A 20 -10.42 -5.94 3.88
CA LEU A 20 -11.69 -5.23 3.77
C LEU A 20 -12.73 -6.09 3.02
N ASP A 21 -13.90 -6.31 3.61
CA ASP A 21 -14.99 -7.07 2.99
C ASP A 21 -15.75 -6.18 1.98
N PRO A 22 -15.65 -6.45 0.67
CA PRO A 22 -16.32 -5.64 -0.34
C PRO A 22 -17.87 -5.59 -0.15
N GLY A 23 -18.44 -6.67 0.37
CA GLY A 23 -19.87 -6.75 0.62
C GLY A 23 -20.40 -5.78 1.67
N LYS A 24 -19.50 -5.17 2.46
CA LYS A 24 -19.85 -4.21 3.51
C LYS A 24 -19.55 -2.76 3.14
N ILE A 25 -18.86 -2.50 2.01
CA ILE A 25 -18.41 -1.15 1.63
C ILE A 25 -19.61 -0.25 1.33
N GLU A 26 -20.57 -0.71 0.52
CA GLU A 26 -21.68 0.15 0.06
C GLU A 26 -22.50 0.71 1.22
N ALA A 27 -22.70 -0.07 2.29
CA ALA A 27 -23.44 0.37 3.48
C ALA A 27 -22.75 1.52 4.24
N ALA A 28 -21.44 1.69 4.05
CA ALA A 28 -20.66 2.74 4.69
C ALA A 28 -20.49 4.01 3.82
N ILE A 29 -20.92 3.95 2.54
CA ILE A 29 -20.81 5.08 1.63
C ILE A 29 -21.86 6.15 1.98
N THR A 30 -21.41 7.40 2.00
CA THR A 30 -22.25 8.57 2.20
C THR A 30 -21.95 9.60 1.10
N PRO A 31 -22.75 10.69 0.96
CA PRO A 31 -22.43 11.78 0.04
C PRO A 31 -21.08 12.47 0.29
N TYR A 32 -20.48 12.25 1.44
CA TYR A 32 -19.17 12.79 1.81
C TYR A 32 -18.01 11.84 1.57
N THR A 33 -18.29 10.59 1.17
CA THR A 33 -17.25 9.60 0.88
C THR A 33 -16.55 9.96 -0.43
N THR A 34 -15.23 10.02 -0.41
CA THR A 34 -14.41 10.39 -1.57
C THR A 34 -13.43 9.30 -2.00
N ALA A 35 -13.11 8.39 -1.09
CA ALA A 35 -12.16 7.32 -1.38
C ALA A 35 -12.42 6.07 -0.54
N ILE A 36 -11.99 4.94 -1.06
CA ILE A 36 -11.86 3.67 -0.35
C ILE A 36 -10.37 3.43 -0.11
N MET A 37 -10.00 3.03 1.12
CA MET A 37 -8.60 2.74 1.46
C MET A 37 -8.46 1.31 2.00
N PRO A 38 -8.37 0.31 1.10
CA PRO A 38 -8.17 -1.08 1.49
C PRO A 38 -6.72 -1.34 1.86
N VAL A 39 -6.49 -2.34 2.70
CA VAL A 39 -5.15 -2.80 3.10
C VAL A 39 -4.91 -4.20 2.53
N HIS A 40 -3.80 -4.43 1.87
CA HIS A 40 -3.33 -5.78 1.52
C HIS A 40 -2.69 -6.42 2.76
N VAL A 41 -3.55 -6.97 3.65
CA VAL A 41 -3.15 -7.45 4.97
C VAL A 41 -2.14 -8.59 4.84
N TYR A 42 -0.97 -8.46 5.48
CA TYR A 42 0.16 -9.38 5.37
C TYR A 42 0.60 -9.70 3.92
N GLY A 43 0.31 -8.81 2.97
CA GLY A 43 0.60 -9.02 1.55
C GLY A 43 -0.42 -9.92 0.84
N HIS A 44 -1.50 -10.34 1.52
CA HIS A 44 -2.61 -11.02 0.86
C HIS A 44 -3.45 -10.00 0.08
N PRO A 45 -3.61 -10.17 -1.24
CA PRO A 45 -4.34 -9.20 -2.04
C PRO A 45 -5.80 -9.06 -1.63
N CYS A 46 -6.30 -7.81 -1.56
CA CYS A 46 -7.73 -7.56 -1.47
C CYS A 46 -8.46 -8.10 -2.71
N ASP A 47 -9.78 -8.22 -2.64
CA ASP A 47 -10.62 -8.40 -3.82
C ASP A 47 -10.66 -7.10 -4.65
N ILE A 48 -9.58 -6.92 -5.43
CA ILE A 48 -9.34 -5.72 -6.23
C ILE A 48 -10.49 -5.46 -7.20
N LYS A 49 -11.07 -6.54 -7.77
CA LYS A 49 -12.12 -6.42 -8.77
C LYS A 49 -13.40 -5.87 -8.16
N SER A 50 -13.89 -6.48 -7.09
CA SER A 50 -15.12 -6.04 -6.43
C SER A 50 -15.00 -4.63 -5.84
N ILE A 51 -13.83 -4.29 -5.27
CA ILE A 51 -13.56 -2.94 -4.75
C ILE A 51 -13.58 -1.91 -5.88
N GLN A 52 -12.97 -2.21 -7.04
CA GLN A 52 -12.97 -1.31 -8.18
C GLN A 52 -14.37 -1.10 -8.77
N GLU A 53 -15.16 -2.17 -8.90
CA GLU A 53 -16.54 -2.08 -9.37
C GLU A 53 -17.41 -1.17 -8.46
N ILE A 54 -17.21 -1.24 -7.14
CA ILE A 54 -17.88 -0.34 -6.20
C ILE A 54 -17.38 1.10 -6.37
N ALA A 55 -16.06 1.29 -6.45
CA ALA A 55 -15.47 2.60 -6.62
C ALA A 55 -15.97 3.29 -7.90
N ASP A 56 -16.03 2.56 -9.01
CA ASP A 56 -16.54 3.06 -10.30
C ASP A 56 -18.03 3.44 -10.21
N LYS A 57 -18.82 2.61 -9.56
CA LYS A 57 -20.26 2.84 -9.36
C LYS A 57 -20.55 4.13 -8.60
N TYR A 58 -19.73 4.46 -7.60
CA TYR A 58 -19.91 5.63 -6.74
C TYR A 58 -18.98 6.80 -7.04
N GLY A 59 -18.14 6.69 -8.08
CA GLY A 59 -17.16 7.73 -8.45
C GLY A 59 -16.10 7.97 -7.38
N LEU A 60 -15.69 6.93 -6.65
CA LEU A 60 -14.73 7.01 -5.56
C LEU A 60 -13.31 6.71 -6.03
N LYS A 61 -12.32 7.26 -5.32
CA LYS A 61 -10.92 6.90 -5.49
C LYS A 61 -10.57 5.65 -4.70
N VAL A 62 -9.63 4.84 -5.20
CA VAL A 62 -9.10 3.69 -4.47
C VAL A 62 -7.62 3.89 -4.19
N ILE A 63 -7.27 3.90 -2.89
CA ILE A 63 -5.89 4.08 -2.42
C ILE A 63 -5.53 2.84 -1.59
N TYR A 64 -4.66 1.98 -2.13
CA TYR A 64 -4.23 0.79 -1.41
C TYR A 64 -3.14 1.08 -0.39
N ASP A 65 -3.35 0.66 0.86
CA ASP A 65 -2.23 0.44 1.77
C ASP A 65 -1.57 -0.89 1.38
N ALA A 66 -0.45 -0.75 0.68
CA ALA A 66 0.36 -1.86 0.18
C ALA A 66 1.65 -2.03 0.99
N ALA A 67 1.66 -1.56 2.26
CA ALA A 67 2.84 -1.60 3.13
C ALA A 67 3.44 -3.01 3.29
N HIS A 68 2.67 -4.06 3.07
CA HIS A 68 3.09 -5.46 3.12
C HIS A 68 3.17 -6.16 1.75
N ALA A 69 2.94 -5.43 0.65
CA ALA A 69 2.69 -6.03 -0.66
C ALA A 69 3.84 -5.82 -1.67
N PHE A 70 5.08 -5.59 -1.20
CA PHE A 70 6.23 -5.50 -2.09
C PHE A 70 6.45 -6.85 -2.80
N GLY A 71 6.50 -6.82 -4.14
CA GLY A 71 6.68 -8.01 -4.97
C GLY A 71 5.46 -8.94 -5.06
N VAL A 72 4.29 -8.52 -4.57
CA VAL A 72 3.06 -9.32 -4.66
C VAL A 72 2.41 -9.17 -6.03
N GLU A 73 2.03 -10.31 -6.62
CA GLU A 73 1.38 -10.38 -7.93
C GLU A 73 0.11 -11.22 -7.91
N ILE A 74 -0.84 -10.87 -8.77
CA ILE A 74 -2.00 -11.68 -9.13
C ILE A 74 -1.94 -11.94 -10.63
N ASN A 75 -1.92 -13.20 -11.04
CA ASN A 75 -1.86 -13.61 -12.46
C ASN A 75 -0.72 -12.91 -13.24
N GLY A 76 0.46 -12.78 -12.65
CA GLY A 76 1.63 -12.14 -13.25
C GLY A 76 1.56 -10.62 -13.36
N ARG A 77 0.64 -9.99 -12.67
CA ARG A 77 0.53 -8.52 -12.59
C ARG A 77 0.71 -8.05 -11.16
N SER A 78 1.55 -7.05 -10.95
CA SER A 78 1.73 -6.46 -9.63
C SER A 78 0.41 -5.87 -9.10
N VAL A 79 0.11 -6.17 -7.84
CA VAL A 79 -1.07 -5.58 -7.15
C VAL A 79 -0.97 -4.06 -7.03
N LEU A 80 0.23 -3.50 -7.13
CA LEU A 80 0.48 -2.06 -7.09
C LEU A 80 -0.04 -1.31 -8.31
N ASN A 81 -0.45 -2.04 -9.37
CA ASN A 81 -1.07 -1.46 -10.56
C ASN A 81 -2.58 -1.25 -10.41
N ALA A 82 -3.15 -1.63 -9.28
CA ALA A 82 -4.58 -1.49 -9.02
C ALA A 82 -4.90 -0.16 -8.33
N GLY A 83 -6.14 0.29 -8.52
CA GLY A 83 -6.66 1.54 -7.95
C GLY A 83 -6.01 2.80 -8.53
N ASP A 84 -6.18 3.91 -7.83
CA ASP A 84 -5.59 5.21 -8.22
C ASP A 84 -4.18 5.41 -7.66
N MET A 85 -3.88 4.77 -6.51
CA MET A 85 -2.60 4.90 -5.82
C MET A 85 -2.36 3.71 -4.90
N SER A 86 -1.09 3.35 -4.70
CA SER A 86 -0.65 2.41 -3.69
C SER A 86 0.47 2.99 -2.84
N ALA A 87 0.41 2.80 -1.52
CA ALA A 87 1.43 3.23 -0.57
C ALA A 87 2.25 2.03 -0.09
N LEU A 88 3.56 2.07 -0.29
CA LEU A 88 4.51 1.06 0.17
C LEU A 88 5.28 1.55 1.40
N SER A 89 5.59 0.63 2.30
CA SER A 89 6.51 0.85 3.40
C SER A 89 7.84 0.15 3.14
N PHE A 90 8.93 0.87 3.37
CA PHE A 90 10.30 0.34 3.37
C PHE A 90 10.93 0.37 4.77
N HIS A 91 10.08 0.32 5.80
CA HIS A 91 10.54 0.17 7.19
C HIS A 91 11.33 -1.14 7.36
N ALA A 92 12.28 -1.17 8.29
CA ALA A 92 13.23 -2.26 8.52
C ALA A 92 12.61 -3.65 8.68
N THR A 93 11.33 -3.76 9.09
CA THR A 93 10.64 -5.05 9.24
C THR A 93 10.11 -5.63 7.92
N LYS A 94 10.07 -4.84 6.84
CA LYS A 94 9.54 -5.27 5.56
C LYS A 94 10.53 -6.19 4.83
N VAL A 95 10.01 -7.02 3.90
CA VAL A 95 10.85 -7.93 3.10
C VAL A 95 11.86 -7.16 2.25
N PHE A 96 11.42 -6.07 1.62
CA PHE A 96 12.30 -5.05 1.07
C PHE A 96 12.26 -3.83 1.98
N ASN A 97 13.41 -3.32 2.36
CA ASN A 97 13.48 -2.16 3.25
C ASN A 97 14.67 -1.26 2.95
N THR A 98 14.58 -0.04 3.42
CA THR A 98 15.66 0.98 3.38
C THR A 98 15.96 1.48 4.79
N ILE A 99 15.82 0.60 5.81
CA ILE A 99 15.82 0.92 7.24
C ILE A 99 14.55 1.72 7.58
N GLU A 100 14.43 2.91 7.06
CA GLU A 100 13.24 3.75 7.01
C GLU A 100 13.01 4.23 5.59
N GLY A 101 11.75 4.29 5.16
CA GLY A 101 11.37 4.78 3.84
C GLY A 101 10.02 4.27 3.39
N GLY A 102 9.67 4.63 2.18
CA GLY A 102 8.44 4.20 1.52
C GLY A 102 8.38 4.71 0.09
N ALA A 103 7.35 4.32 -0.61
CA ALA A 103 7.06 4.81 -1.95
C ALA A 103 5.56 4.96 -2.16
N LEU A 104 5.18 5.87 -3.04
CA LEU A 104 3.84 5.96 -3.61
C LEU A 104 3.91 5.54 -5.07
N VAL A 105 3.09 4.58 -5.44
CA VAL A 105 2.87 4.19 -6.84
C VAL A 105 1.64 4.95 -7.33
N VAL A 106 1.79 5.68 -8.43
CA VAL A 106 0.74 6.47 -9.08
C VAL A 106 0.79 6.25 -10.58
N HIS A 107 -0.33 6.46 -11.27
CA HIS A 107 -0.47 6.04 -12.67
C HIS A 107 -0.50 7.21 -13.66
N ASP A 108 -0.43 8.45 -13.17
CA ASP A 108 -0.42 9.64 -14.02
C ASP A 108 0.65 10.65 -13.61
N ALA A 109 1.15 11.38 -14.60
CA ALA A 109 2.24 12.33 -14.43
C ALA A 109 1.82 13.58 -13.62
N HIS A 110 0.54 13.95 -13.64
CA HIS A 110 0.04 15.12 -12.90
C HIS A 110 0.07 14.84 -11.39
N THR A 111 -0.48 13.70 -10.97
CA THR A 111 -0.44 13.25 -9.56
C THR A 111 1.00 13.08 -9.08
N LYS A 112 1.86 12.46 -9.91
CA LYS A 112 3.29 12.34 -9.59
C LYS A 112 3.94 13.70 -9.35
N LYS A 113 3.74 14.66 -10.24
CA LYS A 113 4.31 16.01 -10.11
C LYS A 113 3.85 16.71 -8.83
N ARG A 114 2.55 16.57 -8.49
CA ARG A 114 2.01 17.11 -7.25
C ARG A 114 2.65 16.48 -6.02
N ILE A 115 2.86 15.17 -6.02
CA ILE A 115 3.54 14.45 -4.93
C ILE A 115 5.00 14.89 -4.83
N ASP A 116 5.68 15.12 -5.95
CA ASP A 116 7.07 15.63 -5.94
C ASP A 116 7.17 17.00 -5.25
N TYR A 117 6.20 17.87 -5.42
CA TYR A 117 6.14 19.12 -4.67
C TYR A 117 5.88 18.86 -3.19
N LEU A 118 4.85 18.08 -2.86
CA LEU A 118 4.45 17.81 -1.47
C LEU A 118 5.57 17.18 -0.65
N LYS A 119 6.32 16.21 -1.21
CA LYS A 119 7.42 15.54 -0.51
C LYS A 119 8.67 16.41 -0.33
N ASN A 120 8.77 17.52 -1.08
CA ASN A 120 9.89 18.46 -1.06
C ASN A 120 9.44 19.85 -0.59
N PHE A 121 8.85 19.93 0.60
CA PHE A 121 8.40 21.19 1.25
C PHE A 121 7.40 22.01 0.42
N GLY A 122 6.85 21.51 -0.67
CA GLY A 122 5.99 22.24 -1.59
C GLY A 122 6.71 23.05 -2.66
N PHE A 123 8.02 22.84 -2.83
CA PHE A 123 8.81 23.56 -3.84
C PHE A 123 8.55 23.05 -5.25
N ALA A 124 8.23 23.98 -6.16
CA ALA A 124 8.22 23.76 -7.61
C ALA A 124 9.58 24.11 -8.24
N SER A 125 10.33 25.02 -7.63
CA SER A 125 11.69 25.41 -7.98
C SER A 125 12.44 25.84 -6.73
N GLU A 126 13.69 26.29 -6.85
CA GLU A 126 14.51 26.76 -5.72
C GLU A 126 13.88 27.94 -4.96
N THR A 127 13.05 28.72 -5.61
CA THR A 127 12.48 29.96 -5.07
C THR A 127 10.95 30.00 -5.05
N GLU A 128 10.27 28.95 -5.58
CA GLU A 128 8.82 28.96 -5.73
C GLU A 128 8.18 27.84 -4.89
N VAL A 129 7.34 28.22 -3.92
CA VAL A 129 6.53 27.31 -3.13
C VAL A 129 5.10 27.37 -3.64
N VAL A 130 4.56 26.24 -4.11
CA VAL A 130 3.22 26.16 -4.75
C VAL A 130 2.17 25.47 -3.89
N VAL A 131 2.59 24.78 -2.84
CA VAL A 131 1.69 24.06 -1.92
C VAL A 131 2.36 23.85 -0.58
N PRO A 132 1.62 23.82 0.54
CA PRO A 132 2.18 23.35 1.81
C PRO A 132 2.65 21.90 1.68
N GLY A 133 3.92 21.63 1.96
CA GLY A 133 4.53 20.31 1.84
C GLY A 133 5.32 19.91 3.08
N THR A 134 5.92 18.73 3.03
CA THR A 134 6.75 18.18 4.10
C THR A 134 8.08 17.70 3.55
N ASN A 135 9.03 17.40 4.41
CA ASN A 135 10.26 16.70 4.02
C ASN A 135 10.01 15.19 4.07
N ALA A 136 9.69 14.62 2.92
CA ALA A 136 9.50 13.18 2.74
C ALA A 136 10.47 12.61 1.68
N LYS A 137 11.65 13.23 1.55
CA LYS A 137 12.71 12.75 0.65
C LYS A 137 13.49 11.61 1.32
N MET A 138 13.84 10.59 0.53
CA MET A 138 14.80 9.58 0.95
C MET A 138 16.21 10.16 0.83
N ASP A 139 17.05 9.95 1.85
CA ASP A 139 18.47 10.30 1.77
C ASP A 139 19.27 9.27 0.98
N GLU A 140 20.47 9.66 0.58
CA GLU A 140 21.35 8.87 -0.28
C GLU A 140 21.87 7.60 0.39
N ILE A 141 22.02 7.60 1.72
CA ILE A 141 22.51 6.44 2.49
C ILE A 141 21.42 5.35 2.48
N ARG A 142 20.18 5.73 2.77
CA ARG A 142 19.04 4.81 2.68
C ARG A 142 18.78 4.33 1.26
N ALA A 143 18.93 5.21 0.28
CA ALA A 143 18.83 4.84 -1.13
C ALA A 143 19.91 3.82 -1.53
N ALA A 144 21.15 4.04 -1.16
CA ALA A 144 22.24 3.11 -1.43
C ALA A 144 22.04 1.75 -0.75
N TYR A 145 21.60 1.75 0.52
CA TYR A 145 21.24 0.53 1.23
C TYR A 145 20.09 -0.22 0.52
N GLY A 146 19.06 0.50 0.09
CA GLY A 146 17.94 -0.06 -0.67
C GLY A 146 18.39 -0.71 -1.98
N LEU A 147 19.28 -0.06 -2.74
CA LEU A 147 19.84 -0.64 -3.98
C LEU A 147 20.62 -1.93 -3.72
N LEU A 148 21.31 -2.04 -2.59
CA LEU A 148 21.96 -3.30 -2.18
C LEU A 148 20.93 -4.37 -1.82
N ASN A 149 19.94 -4.02 -1.01
CA ASN A 149 18.89 -4.92 -0.57
C ASN A 149 18.05 -5.47 -1.75
N LEU A 150 17.82 -4.62 -2.75
CA LEU A 150 17.03 -5.02 -3.94
C LEU A 150 17.67 -6.20 -4.68
N LYS A 151 18.99 -6.36 -4.62
CA LYS A 151 19.72 -7.47 -5.25
C LYS A 151 19.42 -8.83 -4.61
N SER A 152 18.92 -8.85 -3.38
CA SER A 152 18.68 -10.07 -2.60
C SER A 152 17.20 -10.26 -2.23
N VAL A 153 16.31 -9.38 -2.67
CA VAL A 153 14.90 -9.40 -2.25
C VAL A 153 14.19 -10.70 -2.64
N ASP A 154 14.47 -11.25 -3.82
CA ASP A 154 13.85 -12.49 -4.28
C ASP A 154 14.27 -13.68 -3.40
N MET A 155 15.53 -13.74 -2.98
CA MET A 155 16.00 -14.75 -2.03
C MET A 155 15.32 -14.59 -0.66
N ALA A 156 15.10 -13.35 -0.22
CA ALA A 156 14.41 -13.09 1.05
C ALA A 156 12.92 -13.49 0.99
N ILE A 157 12.25 -13.24 -0.13
CA ILE A 157 10.87 -13.67 -0.38
C ILE A 157 10.78 -15.19 -0.35
N GLU A 158 11.68 -15.90 -1.06
CA GLU A 158 11.69 -17.35 -1.10
C GLU A 158 11.99 -17.95 0.28
N ALA A 159 12.94 -17.40 1.02
CA ALA A 159 13.22 -17.86 2.39
C ALA A 159 11.99 -17.75 3.31
N ARG A 160 11.25 -16.65 3.24
CA ARG A 160 10.00 -16.45 3.99
C ARG A 160 8.91 -17.42 3.54
N ARG A 161 8.80 -17.67 2.23
CA ARG A 161 7.86 -18.65 1.68
C ARG A 161 8.14 -20.05 2.22
N GLN A 162 9.40 -20.47 2.24
CA GLN A 162 9.81 -21.76 2.81
C GLN A 162 9.51 -21.87 4.31
N ALA A 163 9.75 -20.81 5.07
CA ALA A 163 9.40 -20.76 6.49
C ALA A 163 7.88 -20.93 6.68
N THR A 164 7.07 -20.21 5.89
CA THR A 164 5.60 -20.31 5.94
C THR A 164 5.12 -21.74 5.66
N LEU A 165 5.70 -22.42 4.66
CA LEU A 165 5.34 -23.81 4.33
C LEU A 165 5.63 -24.75 5.48
N LYS A 166 6.79 -24.58 6.17
CA LYS A 166 7.15 -25.38 7.36
C LYS A 166 6.16 -25.15 8.51
N TYR A 167 5.77 -23.90 8.78
CA TYR A 167 4.75 -23.62 9.80
C TYR A 167 3.41 -24.27 9.45
N ARG A 168 2.92 -24.12 8.22
CA ARG A 168 1.65 -24.71 7.78
C ARG A 168 1.67 -26.23 7.91
N GLU A 169 2.78 -26.89 7.56
CA GLU A 169 2.91 -28.32 7.71
C GLU A 169 2.91 -28.75 9.18
N ALA A 170 3.68 -28.06 10.02
CA ALA A 170 3.77 -28.38 11.45
C ALA A 170 2.44 -28.15 12.19
N LEU A 171 1.64 -27.18 11.75
CA LEU A 171 0.38 -26.80 12.41
C LEU A 171 -0.86 -27.46 11.79
N ARG A 172 -0.72 -28.24 10.71
CA ARG A 172 -1.84 -28.80 9.94
C ARG A 172 -2.89 -29.53 10.78
N ASN A 173 -2.47 -30.22 11.84
CA ASN A 173 -3.34 -31.04 12.69
C ASN A 173 -3.54 -30.46 14.08
N VAL A 174 -3.19 -29.19 14.30
CA VAL A 174 -3.40 -28.53 15.59
C VAL A 174 -4.80 -27.91 15.60
N SER A 175 -5.65 -28.37 16.52
CA SER A 175 -7.01 -27.83 16.63
C SER A 175 -6.99 -26.39 17.15
N GLY A 176 -7.81 -25.53 16.54
CA GLY A 176 -7.95 -24.14 16.95
C GLY A 176 -7.00 -23.17 16.25
N ILE A 177 -6.24 -23.66 15.26
CA ILE A 177 -5.39 -22.84 14.38
C ILE A 177 -5.90 -22.94 12.93
#